data_13a7c94b753cac79eb2a44dde474ef99
#
_entry.id   13a7c94b753cac79eb2a44dde474ef99
#
_cell.length_a   1.000
_cell.length_b   1.000
_cell.length_c   1.000
_cell.angle_alpha   90.00
_cell.angle_beta   90.00
_cell.angle_gamma   90.00
#
_symmetry.space_group_name_H-M   'P 1'
#
loop_
_entity.id
_entity.type
_entity.pdbx_description
1 polymer ?
#
loop_
_entity_poly.entity_id
_entity_poly.type
_entity_poly.pdbx_seq_one_letter_code
_entity_poly.pdbx_strand_id
1 'polypeptide(L)'
;LAKRIKSATLWNYIISVYRRIALVTGQQIVDTARREGRTLLTEIEAKELLKQGGVSVVETKLARSKDEAIAISRELGFPVVLKIASADVVHKSDAGGVKLGLRTSQQVGKAFDDIMKSIKAQFPQAKIQGVSVQKMARPGTEVIIGMSKDAQFGPVIMFGLGGVLVEILKDVSFRIVPLAKRDAREMIREIKGYPLLEGYRGAEPVDVANLEDLILKVSSFVEQHPEIKELDLNPIFAYRDGAVAVDARVILEAS
;
A
#
# COMPACT_ATOMS: atom_id res chain seq x y z
N LEU A 1 50.37 7.84 -13.41
CA LEU A 1 49.49 8.82 -12.70
C LEU A 1 48.07 8.88 -13.26
N ALA A 2 47.84 8.74 -14.58
CA ALA A 2 46.52 8.89 -15.22
C ALA A 2 45.50 7.79 -14.91
N LYS A 3 45.92 6.58 -14.50
CA LYS A 3 44.99 5.48 -14.12
C LYS A 3 44.40 5.61 -12.71
N ARG A 4 44.96 6.40 -11.80
CA ARG A 4 44.44 6.59 -10.43
C ARG A 4 43.35 7.65 -10.34
N ILE A 5 43.27 8.58 -11.27
CA ILE A 5 42.27 9.67 -11.27
C ILE A 5 40.88 9.19 -11.74
N LYS A 6 40.83 8.19 -12.65
CA LYS A 6 39.58 7.64 -13.15
C LYS A 6 38.79 6.80 -12.10
N SER A 7 39.48 6.23 -11.11
CA SER A 7 38.83 5.41 -10.09
C SER A 7 38.15 6.26 -9.01
N ALA A 8 38.73 7.39 -8.62
CA ALA A 8 38.15 8.28 -7.61
C ALA A 8 36.89 9.00 -8.11
N THR A 9 36.87 9.39 -9.39
CA THR A 9 35.72 10.06 -10.03
C THR A 9 34.56 9.07 -10.22
N LEU A 10 34.85 7.84 -10.62
CA LEU A 10 33.85 6.78 -10.75
C LEU A 10 33.29 6.36 -9.36
N TRP A 11 34.17 6.29 -8.35
CA TRP A 11 33.79 5.97 -6.98
C TRP A 11 32.93 7.07 -6.36
N ASN A 12 33.28 8.35 -6.57
CA ASN A 12 32.47 9.48 -6.13
C ASN A 12 31.13 9.59 -6.89
N TYR A 13 31.11 9.23 -8.18
CA TYR A 13 29.88 9.12 -8.95
C TYR A 13 29.00 7.97 -8.44
N ILE A 14 29.57 6.80 -8.18
CA ILE A 14 28.88 5.65 -7.60
C ILE A 14 28.34 6.01 -6.20
N ILE A 15 29.14 6.63 -5.32
CA ILE A 15 28.69 7.08 -4.00
C ILE A 15 27.59 8.16 -4.13
N SER A 16 27.68 9.07 -5.09
CA SER A 16 26.66 10.08 -5.38
C SER A 16 25.35 9.46 -5.88
N VAL A 17 25.44 8.42 -6.70
CA VAL A 17 24.28 7.64 -7.17
C VAL A 17 23.70 6.81 -6.01
N TYR A 18 24.54 6.15 -5.20
CA TYR A 18 24.08 5.44 -3.99
C TYR A 18 23.51 6.38 -2.93
N ARG A 19 24.02 7.60 -2.77
CA ARG A 19 23.41 8.63 -1.89
C ARG A 19 22.09 9.17 -2.45
N ARG A 20 21.87 9.15 -3.76
CA ARG A 20 20.56 9.48 -4.36
C ARG A 20 19.55 8.33 -4.29
N ILE A 21 20.02 7.10 -4.09
CA ILE A 21 19.23 5.90 -3.81
C ILE A 21 19.36 5.57 -2.31
N ALA A 22 19.49 6.56 -1.44
CA ALA A 22 19.26 6.34 -0.03
C ALA A 22 17.78 5.98 0.12
N LEU A 23 17.49 4.68 0.26
CA LEU A 23 16.17 4.19 0.64
C LEU A 23 15.76 4.99 1.89
N VAL A 24 14.67 5.73 1.76
CA VAL A 24 14.10 6.46 2.91
C VAL A 24 13.77 5.40 3.95
N THR A 25 14.38 5.48 5.13
CA THR A 25 14.11 4.50 6.20
C THR A 25 12.68 4.69 6.73
N GLY A 26 12.10 3.62 7.27
CA GLY A 26 10.78 3.69 7.91
C GLY A 26 10.69 4.81 8.95
N GLN A 27 11.74 4.95 9.76
CA GLN A 27 11.83 6.04 10.75
C GLN A 27 11.80 7.43 10.10
N GLN A 28 12.47 7.62 8.97
CA GLN A 28 12.45 8.90 8.25
C GLN A 28 11.07 9.24 7.67
N ILE A 29 10.29 8.23 7.27
CA ILE A 29 8.90 8.41 6.83
C ILE A 29 8.06 8.96 8.00
N VAL A 30 8.12 8.29 9.15
CA VAL A 30 7.39 8.67 10.36
C VAL A 30 7.79 10.07 10.83
N ASP A 31 9.09 10.34 10.92
CA ASP A 31 9.63 11.64 11.37
C ASP A 31 9.23 12.78 10.43
N THR A 32 9.14 12.50 9.11
CA THR A 32 8.71 13.48 8.11
C THR A 32 7.24 13.81 8.29
N ALA A 33 6.38 12.79 8.41
CA ALA A 33 4.96 13.00 8.65
C ALA A 33 4.70 13.81 9.93
N ARG A 34 5.40 13.49 11.02
CA ARG A 34 5.30 14.22 12.29
C ARG A 34 5.76 15.67 12.19
N ARG A 35 6.88 15.95 11.51
CA ARG A 35 7.36 17.34 11.27
C ARG A 35 6.37 18.16 10.44
N GLU A 36 5.61 17.53 9.57
CA GLU A 36 4.54 18.15 8.79
C GLU A 36 3.22 18.26 9.56
N GLY A 37 3.17 17.82 10.81
CA GLY A 37 1.96 17.81 11.64
C GLY A 37 0.90 16.81 11.17
N ARG A 38 1.32 15.77 10.44
CA ARG A 38 0.42 14.73 9.91
C ARG A 38 0.50 13.46 10.74
N THR A 39 -0.64 12.89 11.03
CA THR A 39 -0.77 11.53 11.57
C THR A 39 -1.09 10.51 10.45
N LEU A 40 -1.74 10.95 9.37
CA LEU A 40 -2.04 10.09 8.22
C LEU A 40 -0.86 10.08 7.25
N LEU A 41 -0.29 8.90 7.00
CA LEU A 41 0.68 8.70 5.93
C LEU A 41 0.00 8.73 4.57
N THR A 42 0.70 9.23 3.56
CA THR A 42 0.26 9.05 2.17
C THR A 42 0.32 7.57 1.79
N GLU A 43 -0.44 7.13 0.78
CA GLU A 43 -0.42 5.75 0.29
C GLU A 43 0.98 5.26 -0.07
N ILE A 44 1.80 6.15 -0.65
CA ILE A 44 3.18 5.83 -1.06
C ILE A 44 4.06 5.62 0.18
N GLU A 45 3.97 6.52 1.18
CA GLU A 45 4.67 6.41 2.45
C GLU A 45 4.27 5.14 3.20
N ALA A 46 2.97 4.85 3.27
CA ALA A 46 2.44 3.65 3.92
C ALA A 46 2.96 2.36 3.25
N LYS A 47 2.90 2.29 1.92
CA LYS A 47 3.41 1.14 1.17
C LYS A 47 4.92 0.96 1.30
N GLU A 48 5.68 2.04 1.27
CA GLU A 48 7.14 1.96 1.44
C GLU A 48 7.51 1.46 2.84
N LEU A 49 6.82 1.97 3.87
CA LEU A 49 7.01 1.53 5.24
C LEU A 49 6.68 0.03 5.42
N LEU A 50 5.55 -0.41 4.88
CA LEU A 50 5.11 -1.81 4.91
C LEU A 50 6.05 -2.74 4.14
N LYS A 51 6.54 -2.30 2.97
CA LYS A 51 7.51 -3.05 2.17
C LYS A 51 8.81 -3.32 2.93
N GLN A 52 9.29 -2.34 3.71
CA GLN A 52 10.46 -2.51 4.57
C GLN A 52 10.20 -3.53 5.68
N GLY A 53 8.96 -3.64 6.17
CA GLY A 53 8.50 -4.70 7.08
C GLY A 53 8.25 -6.05 6.40
N GLY A 54 8.56 -6.20 5.11
CA GLY A 54 8.39 -7.45 4.36
C GLY A 54 6.95 -7.75 3.92
N VAL A 55 6.03 -6.79 4.05
CA VAL A 55 4.65 -6.91 3.57
C VAL A 55 4.63 -6.71 2.05
N SER A 56 4.01 -7.63 1.32
CA SER A 56 3.87 -7.53 -0.14
C SER A 56 2.86 -6.46 -0.51
N VAL A 57 3.32 -5.41 -1.18
CA VAL A 57 2.48 -4.30 -1.67
C VAL A 57 2.72 -4.07 -3.16
N VAL A 58 1.71 -3.58 -3.87
CA VAL A 58 1.87 -3.18 -5.27
C VAL A 58 2.84 -2.00 -5.37
N GLU A 59 3.84 -2.12 -6.26
CA GLU A 59 4.79 -1.03 -6.51
C GLU A 59 4.05 0.23 -6.95
N THR A 60 4.32 1.32 -6.24
CA THR A 60 3.62 2.60 -6.39
C THR A 60 4.64 3.73 -6.38
N LYS A 61 4.59 4.61 -7.39
CA LYS A 61 5.51 5.75 -7.54
C LYS A 61 4.74 7.06 -7.63
N LEU A 62 5.30 8.14 -7.08
CA LEU A 62 4.74 9.49 -7.19
C LEU A 62 5.14 10.12 -8.53
N ALA A 63 4.16 10.66 -9.23
CA ALA A 63 4.35 11.53 -10.39
C ALA A 63 3.82 12.94 -10.07
N ARG A 64 4.68 13.95 -10.19
CA ARG A 64 4.34 15.34 -9.94
C ARG A 64 3.87 16.08 -11.20
N SER A 65 4.12 15.48 -12.35
CA SER A 65 3.73 16.00 -13.66
C SER A 65 3.13 14.90 -14.54
N LYS A 66 2.43 15.32 -15.59
CA LYS A 66 1.89 14.44 -16.62
C LYS A 66 2.97 13.60 -17.30
N ASP A 67 4.12 14.23 -17.61
CA ASP A 67 5.23 13.54 -18.28
C ASP A 67 5.89 12.51 -17.36
N GLU A 68 6.03 12.81 -16.06
CA GLU A 68 6.48 11.84 -15.06
C GLU A 68 5.49 10.66 -14.94
N ALA A 69 4.18 10.92 -14.93
CA ALA A 69 3.18 9.85 -14.88
C ALA A 69 3.27 8.92 -16.09
N ILE A 70 3.48 9.48 -17.28
CA ILE A 70 3.69 8.71 -18.52
C ILE A 70 4.98 7.89 -18.45
N ALA A 71 6.09 8.50 -18.01
CA ALA A 71 7.39 7.84 -17.91
C ALA A 71 7.33 6.65 -16.91
N ILE A 72 6.80 6.88 -15.72
CA ILE A 72 6.61 5.84 -14.69
C ILE A 72 5.70 4.71 -15.20
N SER A 73 4.62 5.05 -15.92
CA SER A 73 3.71 4.03 -16.46
C SER A 73 4.38 3.13 -17.49
N ARG A 74 5.30 3.66 -18.29
CA ARG A 74 6.11 2.87 -19.24
C ARG A 74 7.11 1.96 -18.51
N GLU A 75 7.69 2.45 -17.43
CA GLU A 75 8.64 1.69 -16.61
C GLU A 75 7.94 0.50 -15.91
N LEU A 76 6.78 0.76 -15.26
CA LEU A 76 5.99 -0.26 -14.54
C LEU A 76 5.32 -1.26 -15.49
N GLY A 77 5.11 -0.89 -16.75
CA GLY A 77 4.36 -1.66 -17.74
C GLY A 77 2.84 -1.53 -17.56
N PHE A 78 2.13 -1.44 -18.68
CA PHE A 78 0.67 -1.35 -18.72
C PHE A 78 -0.02 -2.69 -18.43
N PRO A 79 -1.27 -2.69 -17.96
CA PRO A 79 -2.08 -1.55 -17.55
C PRO A 79 -1.65 -0.99 -16.18
N VAL A 80 -1.90 0.31 -15.97
CA VAL A 80 -1.64 1.01 -14.72
C VAL A 80 -2.89 1.65 -14.14
N VAL A 81 -2.79 2.04 -12.87
CA VAL A 81 -3.77 2.81 -12.12
C VAL A 81 -3.14 4.13 -11.72
N LEU A 82 -3.89 5.22 -11.87
CA LEU A 82 -3.55 6.54 -11.32
C LEU A 82 -4.48 6.88 -10.17
N LYS A 83 -3.93 7.35 -9.04
CA LYS A 83 -4.70 7.86 -7.91
C LYS A 83 -4.16 9.23 -7.49
N ILE A 84 -5.03 10.13 -7.03
CA ILE A 84 -4.58 11.39 -6.45
C ILE A 84 -3.69 11.16 -5.22
N ALA A 85 -2.57 11.84 -5.14
CA ALA A 85 -1.67 11.84 -4.00
C ALA A 85 -1.88 13.13 -3.19
N SER A 86 -2.75 13.05 -2.18
CA SER A 86 -3.07 14.12 -1.24
C SER A 86 -3.55 13.51 0.06
N ALA A 87 -3.07 14.00 1.19
CA ALA A 87 -3.57 13.62 2.51
C ALA A 87 -4.95 14.24 2.81
N ASP A 88 -5.30 15.33 2.11
CA ASP A 88 -6.55 16.07 2.33
C ASP A 88 -7.73 15.44 1.58
N VAL A 89 -7.50 14.46 0.69
CA VAL A 89 -8.53 13.78 -0.10
C VAL A 89 -8.65 12.32 0.36
N VAL A 90 -9.58 12.07 1.27
CA VAL A 90 -9.77 10.74 1.88
C VAL A 90 -10.52 9.79 0.94
N HIS A 91 -11.67 10.21 0.40
CA HIS A 91 -12.51 9.43 -0.51
C HIS A 91 -12.12 9.68 -1.98
N LYS A 92 -10.95 9.16 -2.37
CA LYS A 92 -10.34 9.43 -3.68
C LYS A 92 -11.24 9.01 -4.87
N SER A 93 -11.92 7.86 -4.75
CA SER A 93 -12.77 7.31 -5.82
C SER A 93 -13.99 8.21 -6.08
N ASP A 94 -14.69 8.61 -5.03
CA ASP A 94 -15.90 9.44 -5.11
C ASP A 94 -15.59 10.83 -5.69
N ALA A 95 -14.39 11.35 -5.36
CA ALA A 95 -13.89 12.60 -5.88
C ALA A 95 -13.40 12.55 -7.34
N GLY A 96 -13.47 11.38 -7.99
CA GLY A 96 -12.91 11.18 -9.34
C GLY A 96 -11.38 11.15 -9.37
N GLY A 97 -10.76 10.99 -8.20
CA GLY A 97 -9.31 10.95 -8.00
C GLY A 97 -8.65 9.60 -8.33
N VAL A 98 -9.39 8.61 -8.86
CA VAL A 98 -8.88 7.29 -9.24
C VAL A 98 -9.25 6.99 -10.69
N LYS A 99 -8.28 6.50 -11.48
CA LYS A 99 -8.47 6.01 -12.84
C LYS A 99 -7.79 4.65 -13.00
N LEU A 100 -8.60 3.65 -13.36
CA LEU A 100 -8.18 2.25 -13.48
C LEU A 100 -7.97 1.85 -14.94
N GLY A 101 -7.18 0.81 -15.17
CA GLY A 101 -7.09 0.12 -16.45
C GLY A 101 -6.47 0.95 -17.58
N LEU A 102 -5.57 1.86 -17.28
CA LEU A 102 -4.91 2.70 -18.28
C LEU A 102 -3.86 1.88 -19.03
N ARG A 103 -4.06 1.73 -20.35
CA ARG A 103 -3.28 0.82 -21.20
C ARG A 103 -2.31 1.52 -22.15
N THR A 104 -2.37 2.86 -22.23
CA THR A 104 -1.53 3.65 -23.14
C THR A 104 -1.07 4.94 -22.49
N SER A 105 0.07 5.47 -22.95
CA SER A 105 0.59 6.78 -22.52
C SER A 105 -0.43 7.91 -22.72
N GLN A 106 -1.23 7.84 -23.79
CA GLN A 106 -2.28 8.84 -24.06
C GLN A 106 -3.38 8.80 -23.01
N GLN A 107 -3.84 7.58 -22.64
CA GLN A 107 -4.83 7.41 -21.55
C GLN A 107 -4.29 7.90 -20.21
N VAL A 108 -3.02 7.62 -19.89
CA VAL A 108 -2.35 8.10 -18.67
C VAL A 108 -2.31 9.63 -18.65
N GLY A 109 -1.89 10.27 -19.75
CA GLY A 109 -1.84 11.73 -19.82
C GLY A 109 -3.22 12.38 -19.64
N LYS A 110 -4.26 11.84 -20.28
CA LYS A 110 -5.64 12.30 -20.10
C LYS A 110 -6.13 12.07 -18.67
N ALA A 111 -5.87 10.90 -18.09
CA ALA A 111 -6.26 10.57 -16.72
C ALA A 111 -5.62 11.50 -15.70
N PHE A 112 -4.34 11.87 -15.89
CA PHE A 112 -3.66 12.86 -15.05
C PHE A 112 -4.39 14.20 -15.07
N ASP A 113 -4.68 14.73 -16.27
CA ASP A 113 -5.38 16.01 -16.45
C ASP A 113 -6.78 15.96 -15.81
N ASP A 114 -7.53 14.87 -16.04
CA ASP A 114 -8.89 14.69 -15.51
C ASP A 114 -8.89 14.62 -13.97
N ILE A 115 -7.97 13.88 -13.34
CA ILE A 115 -7.82 13.81 -11.89
C ILE A 115 -7.49 15.19 -11.33
N MET A 116 -6.48 15.86 -11.87
CA MET A 116 -6.04 17.17 -11.36
C MET A 116 -7.14 18.23 -11.48
N LYS A 117 -7.91 18.20 -12.56
CA LYS A 117 -9.05 19.09 -12.77
C LYS A 117 -10.17 18.81 -11.75
N SER A 118 -10.55 17.52 -11.58
CA SER A 118 -11.62 17.12 -10.68
C SER A 118 -11.31 17.50 -9.23
N ILE A 119 -10.10 17.17 -8.77
CA ILE A 119 -9.70 17.40 -7.38
C ILE A 119 -9.55 18.89 -7.09
N LYS A 120 -8.94 19.68 -7.97
CA LYS A 120 -8.84 21.13 -7.78
C LYS A 120 -10.21 21.82 -7.72
N ALA A 121 -11.20 21.33 -8.49
CA ALA A 121 -12.54 21.88 -8.47
C ALA A 121 -13.30 21.59 -7.16
N GLN A 122 -13.15 20.37 -6.62
CA GLN A 122 -13.88 19.92 -5.43
C GLN A 122 -13.15 20.28 -4.12
N PHE A 123 -11.82 20.30 -4.15
CA PHE A 123 -10.96 20.54 -2.98
C PHE A 123 -9.93 21.63 -3.29
N PRO A 124 -10.35 22.90 -3.46
CA PRO A 124 -9.46 23.99 -3.89
C PRO A 124 -8.33 24.30 -2.92
N GLN A 125 -8.49 23.92 -1.64
CA GLN A 125 -7.49 24.12 -0.58
C GLN A 125 -6.60 22.88 -0.33
N ALA A 126 -6.88 21.75 -1.00
CA ALA A 126 -6.13 20.53 -0.77
C ALA A 126 -4.68 20.66 -1.25
N LYS A 127 -3.75 20.22 -0.41
CA LYS A 127 -2.33 20.09 -0.75
C LYS A 127 -2.11 18.86 -1.63
N ILE A 128 -2.00 19.08 -2.94
CA ILE A 128 -1.82 18.02 -3.92
C ILE A 128 -0.32 17.81 -4.14
N GLN A 129 0.19 16.62 -3.84
CA GLN A 129 1.58 16.23 -4.11
C GLN A 129 1.78 15.79 -5.58
N GLY A 130 0.73 15.34 -6.25
CA GLY A 130 0.72 14.80 -7.60
C GLY A 130 -0.28 13.67 -7.74
N VAL A 131 0.07 12.66 -8.53
CA VAL A 131 -0.66 11.40 -8.64
C VAL A 131 0.25 10.22 -8.30
N SER A 132 -0.26 9.21 -7.65
CA SER A 132 0.42 7.92 -7.55
C SER A 132 0.14 7.11 -8.81
N VAL A 133 1.18 6.46 -9.31
CA VAL A 133 1.12 5.52 -10.45
C VAL A 133 1.50 4.16 -9.93
N GLN A 134 0.63 3.17 -10.13
CA GLN A 134 0.89 1.79 -9.75
C GLN A 134 0.51 0.83 -10.87
N LYS A 135 1.19 -0.31 -10.94
CA LYS A 135 0.77 -1.38 -11.85
C LYS A 135 -0.59 -1.89 -11.44
N MET A 136 -1.48 -2.11 -12.40
CA MET A 136 -2.79 -2.71 -12.11
C MET A 136 -2.59 -4.17 -11.69
N ALA A 137 -3.02 -4.50 -10.49
CA ALA A 137 -3.04 -5.90 -10.04
C ALA A 137 -4.07 -6.70 -10.85
N ARG A 138 -3.78 -7.97 -11.09
CA ARG A 138 -4.77 -8.88 -11.68
C ARG A 138 -5.92 -9.09 -10.70
N PRO A 139 -7.15 -9.35 -11.16
CA PRO A 139 -8.24 -9.72 -10.25
C PRO A 139 -7.88 -10.97 -9.45
N GLY A 140 -8.29 -11.01 -8.19
CA GLY A 140 -8.07 -12.11 -7.26
C GLY A 140 -9.17 -12.14 -6.21
N THR A 141 -9.10 -13.09 -5.28
CA THR A 141 -10.00 -13.08 -4.13
C THR A 141 -9.62 -11.93 -3.20
N GLU A 142 -10.56 -11.04 -2.95
CA GLU A 142 -10.33 -9.88 -2.10
C GLU A 142 -10.39 -10.28 -0.63
N VAL A 143 -9.31 -9.97 0.11
CA VAL A 143 -9.24 -10.06 1.56
C VAL A 143 -8.77 -8.74 2.15
N ILE A 144 -8.99 -8.55 3.43
CA ILE A 144 -8.56 -7.39 4.18
C ILE A 144 -7.76 -7.80 5.40
N ILE A 145 -6.76 -7.02 5.74
CA ILE A 145 -6.06 -7.06 7.03
C ILE A 145 -6.07 -5.66 7.60
N GLY A 146 -6.73 -5.50 8.75
CA GLY A 146 -6.73 -4.27 9.51
C GLY A 146 -5.98 -4.43 10.83
N MET A 147 -5.50 -3.34 11.40
CA MET A 147 -5.05 -3.28 12.78
C MET A 147 -5.51 -1.97 13.40
N SER A 148 -5.98 -2.05 14.62
CA SER A 148 -6.24 -0.90 15.47
C SER A 148 -5.73 -1.15 16.88
N LYS A 149 -5.28 -0.09 17.55
CA LYS A 149 -4.95 -0.18 18.97
C LYS A 149 -6.21 -0.08 19.82
N ASP A 150 -6.44 -1.12 20.58
CA ASP A 150 -7.42 -1.13 21.66
C ASP A 150 -6.80 -0.56 22.96
N ALA A 151 -7.60 0.16 23.74
CA ALA A 151 -7.12 0.81 24.96
C ALA A 151 -6.71 -0.17 26.06
N GLN A 152 -7.27 -1.39 26.09
CA GLN A 152 -6.97 -2.41 27.09
C GLN A 152 -6.00 -3.48 26.57
N PHE A 153 -6.17 -3.88 25.31
CA PHE A 153 -5.45 -5.03 24.74
C PHE A 153 -4.25 -4.64 23.87
N GLY A 154 -4.07 -3.34 23.61
CA GLY A 154 -3.04 -2.88 22.66
C GLY A 154 -3.42 -3.18 21.19
N PRO A 155 -2.47 -3.46 20.32
CA PRO A 155 -2.76 -3.66 18.90
C PRO A 155 -3.54 -4.97 18.67
N VAL A 156 -4.65 -4.87 17.93
CA VAL A 156 -5.54 -5.97 17.54
C VAL A 156 -5.59 -6.04 16.03
N ILE A 157 -5.25 -7.20 15.46
CA ILE A 157 -5.34 -7.47 14.02
C ILE A 157 -6.71 -8.04 13.70
N MET A 158 -7.27 -7.57 12.60
CA MET A 158 -8.49 -8.06 11.97
C MET A 158 -8.14 -8.71 10.63
N PHE A 159 -8.79 -9.82 10.31
CA PHE A 159 -8.77 -10.46 9.00
C PHE A 159 -10.19 -10.74 8.53
N GLY A 160 -10.47 -10.57 7.24
CA GLY A 160 -11.75 -10.90 6.64
C GLY A 160 -11.72 -10.95 5.12
N LEU A 161 -12.85 -11.33 4.50
CA LEU A 161 -13.03 -11.14 3.07
C LEU A 161 -13.21 -9.64 2.77
N GLY A 162 -12.68 -9.22 1.63
CA GLY A 162 -12.80 -7.85 1.15
C GLY A 162 -14.08 -7.56 0.37
N GLY A 163 -14.14 -6.33 -0.19
CA GLY A 163 -15.24 -5.88 -1.02
C GLY A 163 -16.57 -5.79 -0.26
N VAL A 164 -17.67 -5.98 -1.00
CA VAL A 164 -19.05 -5.87 -0.46
C VAL A 164 -19.33 -6.85 0.69
N LEU A 165 -18.60 -7.96 0.74
CA LEU A 165 -18.82 -8.99 1.78
C LEU A 165 -18.48 -8.49 3.18
N VAL A 166 -17.40 -7.76 3.35
CA VAL A 166 -17.04 -7.22 4.68
C VAL A 166 -18.01 -6.12 5.11
N GLU A 167 -18.47 -5.29 4.19
CA GLU A 167 -19.37 -4.18 4.49
C GLU A 167 -20.75 -4.67 4.97
N ILE A 168 -21.27 -5.73 4.34
CA ILE A 168 -22.62 -6.25 4.61
C ILE A 168 -22.59 -7.32 5.70
N LEU A 169 -21.70 -8.31 5.58
CA LEU A 169 -21.73 -9.50 6.45
C LEU A 169 -20.90 -9.32 7.72
N LYS A 170 -19.95 -8.38 7.73
CA LYS A 170 -18.99 -8.16 8.84
C LYS A 170 -18.34 -9.49 9.28
N ASP A 171 -18.02 -10.34 8.29
CA ASP A 171 -17.42 -11.64 8.51
C ASP A 171 -15.92 -11.48 8.69
N VAL A 172 -15.53 -11.22 9.92
CA VAL A 172 -14.15 -10.91 10.31
C VAL A 172 -13.75 -11.66 11.57
N SER A 173 -12.47 -11.93 11.70
CA SER A 173 -11.85 -12.50 12.90
C SER A 173 -10.84 -11.51 13.49
N PHE A 174 -10.56 -11.63 14.79
CA PHE A 174 -9.67 -10.72 15.50
C PHE A 174 -8.65 -11.49 16.35
N ARG A 175 -7.41 -10.96 16.46
CA ARG A 175 -6.39 -11.48 17.37
C ARG A 175 -5.56 -10.33 17.93
N ILE A 176 -5.14 -10.48 19.19
CA ILE A 176 -4.25 -9.54 19.88
C ILE A 176 -2.81 -9.83 19.44
N VAL A 177 -2.04 -8.79 19.16
CA VAL A 177 -0.60 -8.87 18.83
C VAL A 177 0.21 -9.12 20.11
N PRO A 178 1.27 -9.97 20.09
CA PRO A 178 1.84 -10.68 18.93
C PRO A 178 1.11 -11.98 18.57
N LEU A 179 1.06 -12.30 17.28
CA LEU A 179 0.43 -13.52 16.79
C LEU A 179 1.44 -14.66 16.62
N ALA A 180 1.06 -15.87 17.06
CA ALA A 180 1.72 -17.09 16.66
C ALA A 180 1.16 -17.65 15.33
N LYS A 181 1.89 -18.57 14.69
CA LYS A 181 1.44 -19.18 13.43
C LYS A 181 0.08 -19.87 13.55
N ARG A 182 -0.21 -20.44 14.73
CA ARG A 182 -1.51 -21.04 15.03
C ARG A 182 -2.63 -19.99 14.96
N ASP A 183 -2.41 -18.81 15.54
CA ASP A 183 -3.41 -17.75 15.60
C ASP A 183 -3.76 -17.24 14.20
N ALA A 184 -2.76 -17.01 13.35
CA ALA A 184 -2.95 -16.61 11.96
C ALA A 184 -3.77 -17.65 11.17
N ARG A 185 -3.47 -18.94 11.37
CA ARG A 185 -4.21 -20.04 10.73
C ARG A 185 -5.66 -20.11 11.20
N GLU A 186 -5.87 -20.02 12.50
CA GLU A 186 -7.21 -20.09 13.10
C GLU A 186 -8.07 -18.91 12.66
N MET A 187 -7.55 -17.68 12.68
CA MET A 187 -8.33 -16.51 12.27
C MET A 187 -8.74 -16.54 10.79
N ILE A 188 -7.92 -17.09 9.89
CA ILE A 188 -8.31 -17.26 8.48
C ILE A 188 -9.47 -18.27 8.35
N ARG A 189 -9.43 -19.36 9.12
CA ARG A 189 -10.45 -20.42 9.07
C ARG A 189 -11.75 -20.11 9.83
N GLU A 190 -11.70 -19.15 10.73
CA GLU A 190 -12.82 -18.74 11.58
C GLU A 190 -13.87 -17.94 10.82
N ILE A 191 -13.49 -17.23 9.75
CA ILE A 191 -14.46 -16.50 8.94
C ILE A 191 -15.39 -17.45 8.19
N LYS A 192 -16.68 -17.11 8.12
CA LYS A 192 -17.70 -17.91 7.43
C LYS A 192 -17.41 -18.04 5.92
N GLY A 193 -16.75 -17.03 5.37
CA GLY A 193 -16.35 -17.00 3.96
C GLY A 193 -15.11 -17.83 3.64
N TYR A 194 -14.48 -18.52 4.58
CA TYR A 194 -13.32 -19.36 4.36
C TYR A 194 -13.42 -20.32 3.15
N PRO A 195 -14.57 -20.97 2.85
CA PRO A 195 -14.72 -21.81 1.66
C PRO A 195 -14.42 -21.09 0.34
N LEU A 196 -14.58 -19.76 0.27
CA LEU A 196 -14.21 -18.99 -0.93
C LEU A 196 -12.69 -18.97 -1.15
N LEU A 197 -11.91 -19.05 -0.07
CA LEU A 197 -10.44 -19.13 -0.14
C LEU A 197 -9.97 -20.52 -0.60
N GLU A 198 -10.74 -21.57 -0.33
CA GLU A 198 -10.45 -22.94 -0.76
C GLU A 198 -10.89 -23.22 -2.20
N GLY A 199 -11.54 -22.28 -2.87
CA GLY A 199 -12.04 -22.44 -4.25
C GLY A 199 -13.49 -22.95 -4.30
N TYR A 200 -14.43 -22.03 -4.24
CA TYR A 200 -15.86 -22.33 -4.28
C TYR A 200 -16.41 -22.22 -5.70
N ARG A 201 -17.26 -23.20 -6.12
CA ARG A 201 -17.93 -23.25 -7.43
C ARG A 201 -17.00 -23.09 -8.64
N GLY A 202 -15.82 -23.72 -8.57
CA GLY A 202 -14.87 -23.71 -9.68
C GLY A 202 -13.93 -22.50 -9.72
N ALA A 203 -13.98 -21.62 -8.72
CA ALA A 203 -12.93 -20.62 -8.52
C ALA A 203 -11.63 -21.32 -8.10
N GLU A 204 -10.48 -20.76 -8.48
CA GLU A 204 -9.20 -21.29 -8.04
C GLU A 204 -9.00 -21.02 -6.54
N PRO A 205 -8.44 -22.00 -5.77
CA PRO A 205 -8.08 -21.77 -4.39
C PRO A 205 -6.94 -20.75 -4.30
N VAL A 206 -6.91 -20.00 -3.20
CA VAL A 206 -5.80 -19.08 -2.91
C VAL A 206 -4.70 -19.79 -2.12
N ASP A 207 -3.51 -19.19 -2.09
CA ASP A 207 -2.41 -19.61 -1.23
C ASP A 207 -2.68 -19.16 0.23
N VAL A 208 -3.40 -20.01 0.97
CA VAL A 208 -3.73 -19.75 2.39
C VAL A 208 -2.46 -19.66 3.24
N ALA A 209 -1.40 -20.42 2.92
CA ALA A 209 -0.14 -20.35 3.66
C ALA A 209 0.54 -18.99 3.49
N ASN A 210 0.46 -18.40 2.31
CA ASN A 210 0.94 -17.04 2.07
C ASN A 210 0.12 -16.00 2.82
N LEU A 211 -1.21 -16.19 2.97
CA LEU A 211 -2.04 -15.32 3.80
C LEU A 211 -1.67 -15.44 5.29
N GLU A 212 -1.42 -16.66 5.80
CA GLU A 212 -0.90 -16.88 7.16
C GLU A 212 0.41 -16.09 7.37
N ASP A 213 1.36 -16.21 6.44
CA ASP A 213 2.64 -15.50 6.49
C ASP A 213 2.48 -13.97 6.41
N LEU A 214 1.54 -13.49 5.59
CA LEU A 214 1.24 -12.06 5.48
C LEU A 214 0.70 -11.49 6.79
N ILE A 215 -0.22 -12.20 7.45
CA ILE A 215 -0.77 -11.81 8.77
C ILE A 215 0.36 -11.76 9.81
N LEU A 216 1.26 -12.76 9.83
CA LEU A 216 2.39 -12.78 10.76
C LEU A 216 3.39 -11.64 10.50
N LYS A 217 3.63 -11.29 9.24
CA LYS A 217 4.45 -10.12 8.87
C LYS A 217 3.81 -8.82 9.35
N VAL A 218 2.49 -8.67 9.19
CA VAL A 218 1.77 -7.51 9.72
C VAL A 218 1.84 -7.46 11.25
N SER A 219 1.70 -8.60 11.94
CA SER A 219 1.86 -8.68 13.40
C SER A 219 3.24 -8.22 13.85
N SER A 220 4.30 -8.78 13.24
CA SER A 220 5.68 -8.40 13.56
C SER A 220 5.97 -6.94 13.22
N PHE A 221 5.44 -6.44 12.11
CA PHE A 221 5.58 -5.05 11.69
C PHE A 221 4.97 -4.09 12.72
N VAL A 222 3.74 -4.38 13.15
CA VAL A 222 3.03 -3.56 14.15
C VAL A 222 3.75 -3.57 15.51
N GLU A 223 4.30 -4.71 15.92
CA GLU A 223 5.09 -4.85 17.15
C GLU A 223 6.36 -3.97 17.12
N GLN A 224 7.00 -3.87 15.94
CA GLN A 224 8.20 -3.05 15.74
C GLN A 224 7.89 -1.55 15.57
N HIS A 225 6.63 -1.19 15.29
CA HIS A 225 6.17 0.17 15.04
C HIS A 225 5.09 0.61 16.03
N PRO A 226 5.43 0.77 17.32
CA PRO A 226 4.45 1.14 18.34
C PRO A 226 3.81 2.51 18.12
N GLU A 227 4.38 3.35 17.25
CA GLU A 227 3.82 4.63 16.85
C GLU A 227 2.61 4.52 15.91
N ILE A 228 2.33 3.34 15.35
CA ILE A 228 1.16 3.12 14.48
C ILE A 228 -0.07 2.92 15.35
N LYS A 229 -1.09 3.75 15.13
CA LYS A 229 -2.40 3.67 15.76
C LYS A 229 -3.36 2.76 14.99
N GLU A 230 -3.39 2.93 13.68
CA GLU A 230 -4.27 2.18 12.78
C GLU A 230 -3.51 1.79 11.51
N LEU A 231 -3.82 0.61 10.99
CA LEU A 231 -3.33 0.11 9.71
C LEU A 231 -4.48 -0.57 8.99
N ASP A 232 -4.63 -0.30 7.68
CA ASP A 232 -5.63 -0.94 6.83
C ASP A 232 -5.01 -1.31 5.48
N LEU A 233 -5.05 -2.60 5.16
CA LEU A 233 -4.67 -3.18 3.88
C LEU A 233 -5.95 -3.64 3.17
N ASN A 234 -6.49 -2.80 2.31
CA ASN A 234 -7.79 -3.02 1.67
C ASN A 234 -7.87 -2.36 0.29
N PRO A 235 -7.97 -3.16 -0.81
CA PRO A 235 -7.98 -4.61 -0.79
C PRO A 235 -6.58 -5.23 -0.81
N ILE A 236 -6.50 -6.46 -0.35
CA ILE A 236 -5.44 -7.41 -0.65
C ILE A 236 -6.01 -8.37 -1.69
N PHE A 237 -5.35 -8.57 -2.81
CA PHE A 237 -5.70 -9.63 -3.75
C PHE A 237 -4.91 -10.88 -3.44
N ALA A 238 -5.63 -11.94 -3.10
CA ALA A 238 -5.09 -13.27 -2.89
C ALA A 238 -5.23 -14.12 -4.15
N TYR A 239 -4.17 -14.85 -4.45
CA TYR A 239 -4.04 -15.71 -5.63
C TYR A 239 -3.57 -17.10 -5.22
N ARG A 240 -3.54 -18.02 -6.16
CA ARG A 240 -2.95 -19.36 -5.98
C ARG A 240 -1.44 -19.32 -5.69
N ASP A 241 -0.76 -18.26 -6.09
CA ASP A 241 0.69 -18.10 -6.05
C ASP A 241 1.13 -16.93 -5.15
N GLY A 242 0.31 -16.53 -4.20
CA GLY A 242 0.62 -15.50 -3.22
C GLY A 242 -0.47 -14.46 -3.03
N ALA A 243 -0.13 -13.35 -2.38
CA ALA A 243 -1.03 -12.23 -2.13
C ALA A 243 -0.30 -10.90 -2.21
N VAL A 244 -1.02 -9.83 -2.57
CA VAL A 244 -0.46 -8.46 -2.65
C VAL A 244 -1.47 -7.43 -2.19
N ALA A 245 -1.06 -6.54 -1.29
CA ALA A 245 -1.88 -5.39 -0.90
C ALA A 245 -1.86 -4.32 -1.99
N VAL A 246 -3.05 -3.95 -2.45
CA VAL A 246 -3.25 -2.98 -3.54
C VAL A 246 -3.36 -1.56 -3.00
N ASP A 247 -3.96 -1.41 -1.83
CA ASP A 247 -4.01 -0.15 -1.10
C ASP A 247 -3.53 -0.34 0.34
N ALA A 248 -3.01 0.73 0.92
CA ALA A 248 -2.52 0.74 2.28
C ALA A 248 -2.77 2.10 2.93
N ARG A 249 -3.32 2.08 4.13
CA ARG A 249 -3.53 3.24 4.99
C ARG A 249 -2.84 3.01 6.33
N VAL A 250 -2.07 3.98 6.76
CA VAL A 250 -1.40 3.96 8.08
C VAL A 250 -1.67 5.29 8.77
N ILE A 251 -2.15 5.21 10.01
CA ILE A 251 -2.36 6.34 10.89
C ILE A 251 -1.41 6.20 12.08
N LEU A 252 -0.66 7.24 12.36
CA LEU A 252 0.24 7.34 13.49
C LEU A 252 -0.50 7.84 14.74
N GLU A 253 -0.02 7.49 15.92
CA GLU A 253 -0.41 8.14 17.17
C GLU A 253 -0.15 9.64 17.09
N ALA A 254 -1.02 10.44 17.67
CA ALA A 254 -0.76 11.85 17.88
C ALA A 254 0.43 12.00 18.84
N SER A 255 1.33 12.94 18.53
CA SER A 255 2.52 13.25 19.33
C SER A 255 2.14 14.00 20.60
#